data_040162d0083e2b0ce44830b9e06cddd5
#
_entry.id   040162d0083e2b0ce44830b9e06cddd5
#
_cell.length_a   1.000
_cell.length_b   1.000
_cell.length_c   1.000
_cell.angle_alpha   90.00
_cell.angle_beta   90.00
_cell.angle_gamma   90.00
#
_symmetry.space_group_name_H-M   'P 1'
#
loop_
_entity.id
_entity.type
_entity.pdbx_description
1 polymer ?
#
loop_
_entity_poly.entity_id
_entity_poly.type
_entity_poly.pdbx_seq_one_letter_code
_entity_poly.pdbx_strand_id
1 'polypeptide(L)'
;GMSRKEIESKFDNIVDFSQYDANGDGLVDLVYIIYAGHSANISGNKETDIWPKSGTISISKTFDGKSIGRYGVSNELAGRENKKKEKETINGIGLFCHEFSHTLGLPDIYALPGTPAADQNNQGMEYWDLMDGGTEVQGGRVPSPYLAWEREAMGWMKIDELTSDQQVTDLKSLENGGKAYKILNKNVANEF
;
A
#
# COMPACT_ATOMS: atom_id res chain seq x y z
N GLY A 1 -14.52 13.70 -26.35
CA GLY A 1 -14.45 12.88 -25.14
C GLY A 1 -15.83 12.79 -24.50
N MET A 2 -16.09 11.74 -23.74
CA MET A 2 -17.36 11.58 -23.02
C MET A 2 -17.45 12.63 -21.90
N SER A 3 -18.67 13.15 -21.67
CA SER A 3 -18.94 14.02 -20.55
C SER A 3 -18.84 13.23 -19.22
N ARG A 4 -18.64 13.93 -18.11
CA ARG A 4 -18.63 13.33 -16.77
C ARG A 4 -19.90 12.50 -16.49
N LYS A 5 -21.07 12.98 -16.90
CA LYS A 5 -22.35 12.27 -16.75
C LYS A 5 -22.41 10.96 -17.54
N GLU A 6 -21.84 10.95 -18.75
CA GLU A 6 -21.81 9.72 -19.59
C GLU A 6 -20.84 8.69 -19.00
N ILE A 7 -19.69 9.13 -18.47
CA ILE A 7 -18.75 8.27 -17.76
C ILE A 7 -19.42 7.66 -16.52
N GLU A 8 -20.02 8.49 -15.68
CA GLU A 8 -20.70 8.07 -14.45
C GLU A 8 -21.83 7.07 -14.76
N SER A 9 -22.68 7.36 -15.76
CA SER A 9 -23.77 6.46 -16.16
C SER A 9 -23.28 5.11 -16.72
N LYS A 10 -22.13 5.08 -17.40
CA LYS A 10 -21.56 3.83 -17.89
C LYS A 10 -21.06 2.93 -16.76
N PHE A 11 -20.39 3.48 -15.74
CA PHE A 11 -19.91 2.71 -14.62
C PHE A 11 -21.05 2.21 -13.74
N ASP A 12 -22.05 3.05 -13.46
CA ASP A 12 -23.24 2.74 -12.70
C ASP A 12 -24.08 1.58 -13.30
N ASN A 13 -24.03 1.41 -14.62
CA ASN A 13 -24.70 0.31 -15.33
C ASN A 13 -23.88 -0.98 -15.44
N ILE A 14 -22.60 -0.97 -15.06
CA ILE A 14 -21.70 -2.13 -15.20
C ILE A 14 -21.43 -2.76 -13.83
N VAL A 15 -21.37 -1.96 -12.78
CA VAL A 15 -21.02 -2.40 -11.42
C VAL A 15 -22.20 -2.09 -10.50
N ASP A 16 -22.75 -3.11 -9.88
CA ASP A 16 -23.72 -2.98 -8.78
C ASP A 16 -22.94 -2.77 -7.47
N PHE A 17 -22.80 -1.51 -7.08
CA PHE A 17 -22.04 -1.13 -5.88
C PHE A 17 -22.68 -1.61 -4.57
N SER A 18 -23.97 -1.98 -4.58
CA SER A 18 -24.64 -2.50 -3.38
C SER A 18 -24.03 -3.81 -2.87
N GLN A 19 -23.35 -4.57 -3.75
CA GLN A 19 -22.71 -5.85 -3.43
C GLN A 19 -21.36 -5.70 -2.72
N TYR A 20 -20.79 -4.49 -2.66
CA TYR A 20 -19.46 -4.21 -2.12
C TYR A 20 -19.48 -3.43 -0.80
N ASP A 21 -20.51 -3.62 -0.01
CA ASP A 21 -20.67 -3.12 1.37
C ASP A 21 -20.94 -4.32 2.28
N ALA A 22 -19.88 -5.05 2.61
CA ALA A 22 -19.97 -6.32 3.33
C ALA A 22 -20.37 -6.15 4.80
N ASN A 23 -20.03 -5.01 5.41
CA ASN A 23 -20.33 -4.70 6.81
C ASN A 23 -21.67 -3.97 6.99
N GLY A 24 -22.32 -3.51 5.91
CA GLY A 24 -23.62 -2.86 5.92
C GLY A 24 -23.61 -1.42 6.43
N ASP A 25 -22.48 -0.73 6.38
CA ASP A 25 -22.33 0.65 6.89
C ASP A 25 -22.73 1.74 5.87
N GLY A 26 -23.14 1.34 4.68
CA GLY A 26 -23.55 2.25 3.60
C GLY A 26 -22.39 2.75 2.74
N LEU A 27 -21.18 2.26 2.99
CA LEU A 27 -20.00 2.57 2.21
C LEU A 27 -19.56 1.36 1.39
N VAL A 28 -19.06 1.60 0.19
CA VAL A 28 -18.30 0.60 -0.57
C VAL A 28 -17.00 0.34 0.18
N ASP A 29 -16.68 -0.92 0.50
CA ASP A 29 -15.54 -1.30 1.32
C ASP A 29 -14.22 -0.75 0.77
N LEU A 30 -14.01 -0.85 -0.55
CA LEU A 30 -12.85 -0.32 -1.25
C LEU A 30 -13.13 -0.16 -2.74
N VAL A 31 -12.69 0.95 -3.32
CA VAL A 31 -12.54 1.11 -4.77
C VAL A 31 -11.06 1.24 -5.11
N TYR A 32 -10.51 0.27 -5.85
CA TYR A 32 -9.14 0.33 -6.31
C TYR A 32 -9.10 0.52 -7.83
N ILE A 33 -8.38 1.54 -8.31
CA ILE A 33 -8.31 1.90 -9.72
C ILE A 33 -6.89 1.67 -10.24
N ILE A 34 -6.76 0.80 -11.24
CA ILE A 34 -5.54 0.69 -12.04
C ILE A 34 -5.80 1.49 -13.32
N TYR A 35 -5.13 2.63 -13.44
CA TYR A 35 -5.31 3.49 -14.60
C TYR A 35 -4.28 3.20 -15.69
N ALA A 36 -4.66 3.40 -16.95
CA ALA A 36 -3.80 3.22 -18.09
C ALA A 36 -2.66 4.27 -18.11
N GLY A 37 -1.48 3.85 -18.51
CA GLY A 37 -0.32 4.72 -18.69
C GLY A 37 0.65 4.74 -17.51
N HIS A 38 1.47 5.79 -17.47
CA HIS A 38 2.52 5.99 -16.47
C HIS A 38 2.01 6.84 -15.30
N SER A 39 2.74 6.78 -14.20
CA SER A 39 2.44 7.53 -12.98
C SER A 39 3.36 8.72 -12.77
N ALA A 40 2.89 9.70 -12.01
CA ALA A 40 3.63 10.92 -11.70
C ALA A 40 4.92 10.68 -10.90
N ASN A 41 5.02 9.62 -10.11
CA ASN A 41 6.24 9.24 -9.40
C ASN A 41 7.34 8.74 -10.37
N ILE A 42 6.95 8.21 -11.53
CA ILE A 42 7.87 7.74 -12.57
C ILE A 42 8.20 8.86 -13.55
N SER A 43 7.18 9.55 -14.07
CA SER A 43 7.35 10.62 -15.06
C SER A 43 7.93 11.91 -14.46
N GLY A 44 7.65 12.17 -13.17
CA GLY A 44 7.93 13.44 -12.50
C GLY A 44 6.94 14.55 -12.85
N ASN A 45 5.94 14.29 -13.69
CA ASN A 45 4.97 15.28 -14.13
C ASN A 45 3.64 15.16 -13.35
N LYS A 46 3.52 15.95 -12.28
CA LYS A 46 2.33 15.95 -11.42
C LYS A 46 1.14 16.73 -12.02
N GLU A 47 1.34 17.44 -13.12
CA GLU A 47 0.26 18.20 -13.77
C GLU A 47 -0.58 17.32 -14.70
N THR A 48 0.04 16.34 -15.35
CA THR A 48 -0.63 15.49 -16.33
C THR A 48 -0.86 14.06 -15.84
N ASP A 49 -0.02 13.59 -14.91
CA ASP A 49 -0.02 12.21 -14.48
C ASP A 49 -0.51 12.07 -13.04
N ILE A 50 -1.20 10.98 -12.77
CA ILE A 50 -1.73 10.69 -11.43
C ILE A 50 -0.61 10.11 -10.57
N TRP A 51 -0.46 10.64 -9.34
CA TRP A 51 0.40 10.04 -8.34
C TRP A 51 -0.29 8.81 -7.73
N PRO A 52 0.34 7.63 -7.71
CA PRO A 52 -0.18 6.47 -7.00
C PRO A 52 -0.38 6.80 -5.53
N LYS A 53 -1.52 6.41 -4.99
CA LYS A 53 -1.88 6.70 -3.60
C LYS A 53 -3.09 5.92 -3.15
N SER A 54 -3.27 5.86 -1.86
CA SER A 54 -4.50 5.40 -1.22
C SER A 54 -5.02 6.45 -0.25
N GLY A 55 -6.24 6.30 0.20
CA GLY A 55 -6.82 7.21 1.17
C GLY A 55 -8.33 7.08 1.32
N THR A 56 -8.87 8.06 2.02
CA THR A 56 -10.32 8.20 2.19
C THR A 56 -10.83 9.43 1.46
N ILE A 57 -12.04 9.34 0.94
CA ILE A 57 -12.73 10.43 0.26
C ILE A 57 -14.16 10.51 0.78
N SER A 58 -14.69 11.72 0.89
CA SER A 58 -16.11 11.93 1.16
C SER A 58 -16.74 12.55 -0.08
N ILE A 59 -17.62 11.79 -0.71
CA ILE A 59 -18.40 12.26 -1.86
C ILE A 59 -19.88 12.24 -1.51
N SER A 60 -20.59 13.27 -1.97
CA SER A 60 -22.03 13.39 -1.71
C SER A 60 -22.88 12.52 -2.63
N LYS A 61 -22.30 11.96 -3.68
CA LYS A 61 -22.99 11.08 -4.64
C LYS A 61 -22.97 9.64 -4.13
N THR A 62 -24.12 8.98 -4.26
CA THR A 62 -24.25 7.54 -4.03
C THR A 62 -24.36 6.79 -5.36
N PHE A 63 -23.92 5.55 -5.36
CA PHE A 63 -24.04 4.57 -6.45
C PHE A 63 -24.77 3.35 -5.88
N ASP A 64 -25.91 2.99 -6.42
CA ASP A 64 -26.78 1.92 -5.90
C ASP A 64 -27.05 2.04 -4.39
N GLY A 65 -27.22 3.28 -3.91
CA GLY A 65 -27.48 3.59 -2.50
C GLY A 65 -26.23 3.54 -1.59
N LYS A 66 -25.03 3.33 -2.14
CA LYS A 66 -23.77 3.30 -1.40
C LYS A 66 -22.88 4.49 -1.74
N SER A 67 -22.14 4.99 -0.75
CA SER A 67 -21.10 6.00 -0.94
C SER A 67 -19.72 5.35 -1.07
N ILE A 68 -18.80 6.01 -1.78
CA ILE A 68 -17.40 5.58 -1.83
C ILE A 68 -16.65 6.33 -0.74
N GLY A 69 -16.04 5.58 0.17
CA GLY A 69 -15.28 6.15 1.30
C GLY A 69 -13.79 5.91 1.20
N ARG A 70 -13.38 4.72 0.78
CA ARG A 70 -11.97 4.30 0.72
C ARG A 70 -11.55 4.01 -0.72
N TYR A 71 -10.37 4.45 -1.10
CA TYR A 71 -9.86 4.22 -2.44
C TYR A 71 -8.35 3.95 -2.45
N GLY A 72 -7.89 3.28 -3.51
CA GLY A 72 -6.50 3.19 -3.93
C GLY A 72 -6.37 3.41 -5.43
N VAL A 73 -5.24 3.94 -5.87
CA VAL A 73 -4.95 4.11 -7.30
C VAL A 73 -3.50 3.77 -7.60
N SER A 74 -3.27 3.06 -8.69
CA SER A 74 -1.93 2.78 -9.23
C SER A 74 -1.96 2.77 -10.75
N ASN A 75 -0.78 2.82 -11.36
CA ASN A 75 -0.61 2.85 -12.81
C ASN A 75 -0.43 1.45 -13.40
N GLU A 76 -0.80 1.31 -14.68
CA GLU A 76 -0.62 0.08 -15.45
C GLU A 76 0.83 -0.11 -15.92
N LEU A 77 1.50 0.96 -16.39
CA LEU A 77 2.77 0.86 -17.11
C LEU A 77 3.97 1.21 -16.23
N ALA A 78 4.98 0.34 -16.23
CA ALA A 78 6.30 0.62 -15.68
C ALA A 78 7.16 1.43 -16.66
N GLY A 79 8.22 2.07 -16.13
CA GLY A 79 9.20 2.80 -16.93
C GLY A 79 8.87 4.28 -17.11
N ARG A 80 9.79 4.99 -17.77
CA ARG A 80 9.66 6.43 -18.03
C ARG A 80 9.34 6.66 -19.50
N GLU A 81 8.35 7.50 -19.77
CA GLU A 81 7.88 7.87 -21.10
C GLU A 81 8.99 8.35 -22.05
N ASN A 82 10.09 8.89 -21.53
CA ASN A 82 11.16 9.53 -22.31
C ASN A 82 12.33 8.64 -22.69
N LYS A 83 12.34 7.36 -22.34
CA LYS A 83 13.37 6.44 -22.81
C LYS A 83 12.93 5.77 -24.12
N LYS A 84 13.17 6.43 -25.24
CA LYS A 84 12.88 6.00 -26.64
C LYS A 84 13.31 4.59 -27.04
N LYS A 85 13.87 3.79 -26.14
CA LYS A 85 14.37 2.42 -26.39
C LYS A 85 13.86 1.38 -25.39
N GLU A 86 13.18 1.77 -24.32
CA GLU A 86 12.60 0.80 -23.40
C GLU A 86 11.19 0.43 -23.87
N LYS A 87 10.98 -0.86 -24.10
CA LYS A 87 9.66 -1.39 -24.42
C LYS A 87 8.75 -1.14 -23.22
N GLU A 88 7.58 -0.54 -23.46
CA GLU A 88 6.55 -0.41 -22.45
C GLU A 88 6.25 -1.79 -21.85
N THR A 89 6.29 -1.89 -20.55
CA THR A 89 6.00 -3.12 -19.82
C THR A 89 4.93 -2.83 -18.77
N ILE A 90 4.14 -3.84 -18.48
CA ILE A 90 3.19 -3.77 -17.37
C ILE A 90 3.96 -3.63 -16.07
N ASN A 91 3.47 -2.76 -15.19
CA ASN A 91 4.06 -2.52 -13.89
C ASN A 91 4.07 -3.81 -13.05
N GLY A 92 5.04 -3.93 -12.15
CA GLY A 92 5.04 -4.99 -11.16
C GLY A 92 3.93 -4.80 -10.12
N ILE A 93 3.65 -5.85 -9.37
CA ILE A 93 2.60 -5.81 -8.33
C ILE A 93 3.01 -5.06 -7.07
N GLY A 94 4.30 -4.72 -6.91
CA GLY A 94 4.83 -4.12 -5.69
C GLY A 94 4.12 -2.83 -5.31
N LEU A 95 3.99 -1.90 -6.24
CA LEU A 95 3.27 -0.65 -6.00
C LEU A 95 1.79 -0.88 -5.66
N PHE A 96 1.12 -1.79 -6.37
CA PHE A 96 -0.25 -2.17 -6.02
C PHE A 96 -0.33 -2.70 -4.59
N CYS A 97 0.55 -3.62 -4.22
CA CYS A 97 0.58 -4.20 -2.88
C CYS A 97 0.82 -3.14 -1.80
N HIS A 98 1.74 -2.21 -2.03
CA HIS A 98 2.02 -1.09 -1.14
C HIS A 98 0.79 -0.21 -0.91
N GLU A 99 0.21 0.33 -1.99
CA GLU A 99 -0.97 1.20 -1.89
C GLU A 99 -2.20 0.48 -1.34
N PHE A 100 -2.36 -0.80 -1.67
CA PHE A 100 -3.41 -1.63 -1.09
C PHE A 100 -3.20 -1.85 0.42
N SER A 101 -1.96 -2.01 0.87
CA SER A 101 -1.63 -2.18 2.30
C SER A 101 -2.01 -0.96 3.13
N HIS A 102 -1.89 0.24 2.59
CA HIS A 102 -2.42 1.44 3.23
C HIS A 102 -3.94 1.36 3.45
N THR A 103 -4.67 0.77 2.52
CA THR A 103 -6.12 0.58 2.70
C THR A 103 -6.45 -0.40 3.82
N LEU A 104 -5.52 -1.27 4.19
CA LEU A 104 -5.63 -2.16 5.33
C LEU A 104 -5.19 -1.51 6.65
N GLY A 105 -4.58 -0.32 6.60
CA GLY A 105 -4.18 0.45 7.76
C GLY A 105 -2.67 0.48 8.04
N LEU A 106 -1.84 -0.12 7.19
CA LEU A 106 -0.39 -0.06 7.35
C LEU A 106 0.15 1.31 6.91
N PRO A 107 1.02 1.97 7.69
CA PRO A 107 1.66 3.22 7.33
C PRO A 107 2.89 3.00 6.45
N ASP A 108 3.40 4.07 5.85
CA ASP A 108 4.76 4.11 5.33
C ASP A 108 5.78 3.92 6.47
N ILE A 109 6.84 3.16 6.21
CA ILE A 109 7.94 2.93 7.17
C ILE A 109 9.16 3.80 6.83
N TYR A 110 9.18 4.46 5.69
CA TYR A 110 10.20 5.44 5.35
C TYR A 110 9.89 6.84 5.92
N ALA A 111 10.92 7.64 6.07
CA ALA A 111 10.80 9.02 6.55
C ALA A 111 10.14 9.91 5.50
N LEU A 112 8.95 10.43 5.82
CA LEU A 112 8.24 11.33 4.92
C LEU A 112 8.91 12.71 4.87
N PRO A 113 9.08 13.33 3.69
CA PRO A 113 9.65 14.67 3.54
C PRO A 113 8.93 15.69 4.43
N GLY A 114 9.70 16.54 5.12
CA GLY A 114 9.17 17.54 6.04
C GLY A 114 8.78 17.01 7.42
N THR A 115 9.14 15.79 7.75
CA THR A 115 9.00 15.23 9.10
C THR A 115 10.33 15.28 9.86
N PRO A 116 10.32 15.32 11.22
CA PRO A 116 11.54 15.25 12.01
C PRO A 116 12.39 14.02 11.71
N ALA A 117 11.80 12.91 11.31
CA ALA A 117 12.50 11.70 10.92
C ALA A 117 13.35 11.90 9.65
N ALA A 118 12.82 12.63 8.66
CA ALA A 118 13.58 12.98 7.45
C ALA A 118 14.74 13.93 7.76
N ASP A 119 14.53 14.90 8.65
CA ASP A 119 15.55 15.85 9.07
C ASP A 119 16.71 15.15 9.83
N GLN A 120 16.44 14.04 10.47
CA GLN A 120 17.42 13.22 11.17
C GLN A 120 18.10 12.17 10.28
N ASN A 121 17.87 12.22 8.96
CA ASN A 121 18.37 11.24 7.99
C ASN A 121 18.01 9.78 8.38
N ASN A 122 16.78 9.58 8.82
CA ASN A 122 16.25 8.26 9.12
C ASN A 122 15.94 7.54 7.81
N GLN A 123 16.62 6.43 7.56
CA GLN A 123 16.52 5.70 6.29
C GLN A 123 15.29 4.78 6.20
N GLY A 124 14.66 4.45 7.34
CA GLY A 124 13.57 3.45 7.33
C GLY A 124 14.09 2.03 7.10
N MET A 125 13.31 1.22 6.40
CA MET A 125 13.61 -0.20 6.12
C MET A 125 14.13 -0.45 4.70
N GLU A 126 14.13 0.56 3.84
CA GLU A 126 14.61 0.47 2.45
C GLU A 126 13.99 -0.73 1.69
N TYR A 127 14.82 -1.56 1.05
CA TYR A 127 14.37 -2.71 0.26
C TYR A 127 13.95 -3.93 1.09
N TRP A 128 14.02 -3.88 2.41
CA TRP A 128 13.65 -5.01 3.27
C TRP A 128 12.16 -5.10 3.56
N ASP A 129 11.40 -4.08 3.24
CA ASP A 129 9.99 -3.98 3.58
C ASP A 129 9.12 -3.46 2.43
N LEU A 130 7.91 -4.02 2.30
CA LEU A 130 6.93 -3.60 1.29
C LEU A 130 6.46 -2.16 1.50
N MET A 131 6.33 -1.70 2.74
CA MET A 131 5.88 -0.34 3.06
C MET A 131 7.00 0.70 2.98
N ASP A 132 8.11 0.32 2.35
CA ASP A 132 9.24 1.15 1.98
C ASP A 132 9.72 0.80 0.55
N GLY A 133 11.00 0.87 0.26
CA GLY A 133 11.61 0.58 -1.04
C GLY A 133 11.45 -0.86 -1.54
N GLY A 134 10.98 -1.78 -0.69
CA GLY A 134 10.69 -3.16 -1.07
C GLY A 134 9.65 -3.33 -2.18
N THR A 135 8.86 -2.29 -2.46
CA THR A 135 7.97 -2.24 -3.62
C THR A 135 8.70 -2.37 -4.95
N GLU A 136 9.96 -1.91 -5.01
CA GLU A 136 10.75 -1.78 -6.25
C GLU A 136 11.60 -3.02 -6.54
N VAL A 137 11.63 -4.01 -5.64
CA VAL A 137 12.48 -5.19 -5.81
C VAL A 137 12.13 -5.92 -7.10
N GLN A 138 13.14 -6.18 -7.93
CA GLN A 138 13.03 -6.73 -9.28
C GLN A 138 12.04 -5.95 -10.18
N GLY A 139 12.03 -4.62 -10.07
CA GLY A 139 11.09 -3.76 -10.80
C GLY A 139 9.65 -3.97 -10.36
N GLY A 140 9.45 -4.20 -9.08
CA GLY A 140 8.14 -4.42 -8.46
C GLY A 140 7.50 -5.78 -8.74
N ARG A 141 8.21 -6.70 -9.41
CA ARG A 141 7.65 -8.02 -9.76
C ARG A 141 7.71 -9.01 -8.61
N VAL A 142 8.68 -8.85 -7.73
CA VAL A 142 8.88 -9.68 -6.53
C VAL A 142 9.10 -8.74 -5.34
N PRO A 143 8.06 -8.03 -4.88
CA PRO A 143 8.20 -7.09 -3.78
C PRO A 143 8.62 -7.82 -2.50
N SER A 144 9.27 -7.08 -1.61
CA SER A 144 9.64 -7.60 -0.30
C SER A 144 8.39 -7.94 0.53
N PRO A 145 8.48 -8.94 1.41
CA PRO A 145 7.39 -9.29 2.30
C PRO A 145 7.22 -8.26 3.42
N TYR A 146 6.11 -8.34 4.13
CA TYR A 146 5.88 -7.58 5.34
C TYR A 146 6.81 -8.03 6.47
N LEU A 147 7.24 -7.07 7.29
CA LEU A 147 7.92 -7.34 8.56
C LEU A 147 7.02 -8.05 9.57
N ALA A 148 7.64 -8.61 10.61
CA ALA A 148 6.91 -9.26 11.70
C ALA A 148 5.92 -8.32 12.39
N TRP A 149 6.33 -7.06 12.61
CA TRP A 149 5.50 -6.03 13.22
C TRP A 149 4.20 -5.79 12.43
N GLU A 150 4.29 -5.64 11.12
CA GLU A 150 3.13 -5.44 10.26
C GLU A 150 2.20 -6.64 10.27
N ARG A 151 2.77 -7.85 10.20
CA ARG A 151 1.99 -9.09 10.28
C ARG A 151 1.28 -9.23 11.63
N GLU A 152 1.88 -8.78 12.74
CA GLU A 152 1.23 -8.74 14.05
C GLU A 152 0.13 -7.67 14.08
N ALA A 153 0.38 -6.47 13.56
CA ALA A 153 -0.59 -5.38 13.48
C ALA A 153 -1.84 -5.78 12.67
N MET A 154 -1.64 -6.56 11.62
CA MET A 154 -2.72 -7.11 10.78
C MET A 154 -3.39 -8.35 11.38
N GLY A 155 -2.91 -8.85 12.51
CA GLY A 155 -3.44 -10.08 13.13
C GLY A 155 -3.08 -11.36 12.40
N TRP A 156 -2.12 -11.34 11.47
CA TRP A 156 -1.71 -12.52 10.69
C TRP A 156 -0.68 -13.38 11.39
N MET A 157 0.00 -12.84 12.40
CA MET A 157 0.89 -13.59 13.28
C MET A 157 0.88 -12.99 14.67
N LYS A 158 1.46 -13.72 15.61
CA LYS A 158 1.78 -13.25 16.95
C LYS A 158 3.27 -13.29 17.14
N ILE A 159 3.87 -12.20 17.61
CA ILE A 159 5.27 -12.14 17.97
C ILE A 159 5.45 -12.63 19.42
N ASP A 160 6.35 -13.58 19.62
CA ASP A 160 6.62 -14.13 20.96
C ASP A 160 7.41 -13.10 21.80
N GLU A 161 6.94 -12.81 23.01
CA GLU A 161 7.64 -11.90 23.93
C GLU A 161 8.73 -12.64 24.69
N LEU A 162 9.95 -12.10 24.67
CA LEU A 162 11.07 -12.57 25.50
C LEU A 162 11.05 -11.83 26.84
N THR A 163 10.68 -12.55 27.89
CA THR A 163 10.53 -11.98 29.24
C THR A 163 11.74 -12.22 30.15
N SER A 164 12.70 -13.00 29.70
CA SER A 164 13.94 -13.34 30.42
C SER A 164 15.07 -13.60 29.45
N ASP A 165 16.29 -13.60 29.93
CA ASP A 165 17.49 -13.95 29.18
C ASP A 165 17.37 -15.38 28.65
N GLN A 166 17.48 -15.53 27.34
CA GLN A 166 17.46 -16.85 26.69
C GLN A 166 18.23 -16.80 25.37
N GLN A 167 18.69 -17.95 24.94
CA GLN A 167 19.33 -18.11 23.65
C GLN A 167 18.29 -18.66 22.64
N VAL A 168 18.12 -17.94 21.54
CA VAL A 168 17.33 -18.39 20.40
C VAL A 168 18.28 -18.96 19.37
N THR A 169 18.11 -20.23 19.02
CA THR A 169 18.89 -20.95 18.00
C THR A 169 18.00 -21.31 16.83
N ASP A 170 18.61 -21.52 15.66
CA ASP A 170 17.93 -21.95 14.44
C ASP A 170 16.79 -21.00 13.99
N LEU A 171 17.00 -19.70 14.16
CA LEU A 171 16.05 -18.69 13.71
C LEU A 171 15.93 -18.73 12.17
N LYS A 172 14.76 -19.12 11.71
CA LYS A 172 14.41 -19.15 10.28
C LYS A 172 13.75 -17.86 9.87
N SER A 173 13.80 -17.52 8.58
CA SER A 173 12.99 -16.44 8.04
C SER A 173 11.50 -16.73 8.17
N LEU A 174 10.68 -15.69 8.26
CA LEU A 174 9.21 -15.82 8.40
C LEU A 174 8.60 -16.61 7.24
N GLU A 175 9.12 -16.42 6.03
CA GLU A 175 8.69 -17.12 4.81
C GLU A 175 8.96 -18.64 4.85
N ASN A 176 9.91 -19.06 5.69
CA ASN A 176 10.24 -20.46 5.90
C ASN A 176 9.68 -21.02 7.22
N GLY A 177 8.58 -20.42 7.70
CA GLY A 177 7.93 -20.84 8.94
C GLY A 177 8.69 -20.46 10.21
N GLY A 178 9.55 -19.44 10.12
CA GLY A 178 10.25 -18.89 11.28
C GLY A 178 9.33 -18.12 12.21
N LYS A 179 9.89 -17.70 13.34
CA LYS A 179 9.24 -16.88 14.35
C LYS A 179 9.93 -15.54 14.48
N ALA A 180 9.19 -14.55 14.95
CA ALA A 180 9.74 -13.30 15.43
C ALA A 180 9.62 -13.21 16.95
N TYR A 181 10.51 -12.41 17.54
CA TYR A 181 10.56 -12.18 18.98
C TYR A 181 10.59 -10.69 19.25
N LYS A 182 9.98 -10.26 20.36
CA LYS A 182 10.05 -8.89 20.86
C LYS A 182 10.47 -8.85 22.32
N ILE A 183 11.18 -7.78 22.69
CA ILE A 183 11.54 -7.46 24.07
C ILE A 183 10.89 -6.11 24.37
N LEU A 184 9.97 -6.08 25.31
CA LEU A 184 9.29 -4.85 25.67
C LEU A 184 10.19 -3.94 26.50
N ASN A 185 10.23 -2.66 26.15
CA ASN A 185 10.83 -1.65 27.01
C ASN A 185 9.89 -1.36 28.18
N LYS A 186 10.27 -1.80 29.39
CA LYS A 186 9.44 -1.62 30.59
C LYS A 186 9.25 -0.16 31.02
N ASN A 187 10.07 0.75 30.50
CA ASN A 187 10.06 2.16 30.87
C ASN A 187 9.25 3.03 29.88
N VAL A 188 8.97 2.54 28.71
CA VAL A 188 8.25 3.27 27.65
C VAL A 188 7.16 2.37 27.09
N ALA A 189 5.91 2.78 27.23
CA ALA A 189 4.80 2.04 26.66
C ALA A 189 4.89 2.01 25.11
N ASN A 190 4.66 0.85 24.53
CA ASN A 190 4.69 0.61 23.08
C ASN A 190 6.06 0.74 22.41
N GLU A 191 7.16 0.67 23.16
CA GLU A 191 8.51 0.51 22.64
C GLU A 191 9.00 -0.92 22.85
N PHE A 192 9.55 -1.54 21.81
CA PHE A 192 10.06 -2.92 21.82
C PHE A 192 11.16 -3.13 20.77
#